data_1ae72adcff38422560ad576f3ae83b04
#
_entry.id   1ae72adcff38422560ad576f3ae83b04
#
_cell.length_a   1.000
_cell.length_b   1.000
_cell.length_c   1.000
_cell.angle_alpha   90.00
_cell.angle_beta   90.00
_cell.angle_gamma   90.00
#
_symmetry.space_group_name_H-M   'P 1'
#
loop_
_entity.id
_entity.type
_entity.pdbx_description
1 polymer ?
#
loop_
_entity_poly.entity_id
_entity_poly.type
_entity_poly.pdbx_seq_one_letter_code
_entity_poly.pdbx_strand_id
1 'polypeptide(L)'
;MAYISEAVRWSVWARDNFTCLHCQTREDLTIDHVMPRHRGGPHAWDNLVSACRGCNHRKAGRTPPEAHMHLLNEPVRPPASSYYIFYHYLEAQSDWRKFIPGWERYEDVAAS
;
A
#
# COMPACT_ATOMS: atom_id res chain seq x y z
N MET A 1 -6.47 5.16 -16.98
CA MET A 1 -5.64 5.69 -15.91
C MET A 1 -5.55 4.69 -14.77
N ALA A 2 -4.38 4.53 -14.21
CA ALA A 2 -4.18 3.58 -13.14
C ALA A 2 -4.84 4.07 -11.86
N TYR A 3 -5.81 3.33 -11.38
CA TYR A 3 -6.53 3.64 -10.16
C TYR A 3 -6.21 2.60 -9.10
N ILE A 4 -5.80 3.06 -7.93
CA ILE A 4 -5.55 2.18 -6.80
C ILE A 4 -6.82 2.14 -5.98
N SER A 5 -7.42 0.96 -5.88
CA SER A 5 -8.64 0.79 -5.10
C SER A 5 -8.36 1.11 -3.63
N GLU A 6 -9.40 1.51 -2.93
CA GLU A 6 -9.29 1.80 -1.50
C GLU A 6 -8.85 0.55 -0.73
N ALA A 7 -9.30 -0.63 -1.17
CA ALA A 7 -8.90 -1.88 -0.56
C ALA A 7 -7.40 -2.12 -0.67
N VAL A 8 -6.81 -1.85 -1.82
CA VAL A 8 -5.36 -1.97 -2.01
C VAL A 8 -4.63 -0.94 -1.15
N ARG A 9 -5.13 0.28 -1.09
CA ARG A 9 -4.53 1.31 -0.22
C ARG A 9 -4.48 0.85 1.23
N TRP A 10 -5.59 0.34 1.75
CA TRP A 10 -5.63 -0.15 3.13
C TRP A 10 -4.69 -1.32 3.36
N SER A 11 -4.55 -2.22 2.36
CA SER A 11 -3.62 -3.35 2.46
C SER A 11 -2.17 -2.87 2.57
N VAL A 12 -1.80 -1.89 1.77
CA VAL A 12 -0.44 -1.34 1.81
C VAL A 12 -0.21 -0.61 3.12
N TRP A 13 -1.16 0.22 3.56
CA TRP A 13 -1.04 0.92 4.84
C TRP A 13 -0.92 -0.06 6.01
N ALA A 14 -1.73 -1.12 6.03
CA ALA A 14 -1.66 -2.13 7.10
C ALA A 14 -0.30 -2.83 7.10
N ARG A 15 0.20 -3.22 5.92
CA ARG A 15 1.52 -3.82 5.79
C ARG A 15 2.61 -2.91 6.37
N ASP A 16 2.50 -1.62 6.10
CA ASP A 16 3.49 -0.62 6.50
C ASP A 16 3.21 -0.05 7.89
N ASN A 17 2.29 -0.66 8.63
CA ASN A 17 1.92 -0.25 9.98
C ASN A 17 1.44 1.21 10.03
N PHE A 18 0.70 1.63 8.99
CA PHE A 18 0.14 2.98 8.89
C PHE A 18 1.19 4.06 9.09
N THR A 19 2.35 3.86 8.48
CA THR A 19 3.51 4.73 8.66
C THR A 19 4.09 5.09 7.30
N CYS A 20 4.39 6.37 7.10
CA CYS A 20 5.11 6.80 5.90
C CYS A 20 6.49 6.16 5.90
N LEU A 21 6.83 5.45 4.81
CA LEU A 21 8.11 4.75 4.74
C LEU A 21 9.30 5.68 4.48
N HIS A 22 9.05 6.98 4.28
CA HIS A 22 10.12 7.97 4.10
C HIS A 22 10.39 8.75 5.38
N CYS A 23 9.37 9.33 6.01
CA CYS A 23 9.57 10.22 7.16
C CYS A 23 8.98 9.70 8.48
N GLN A 24 8.33 8.55 8.46
CA GLN A 24 7.77 7.88 9.63
C GLN A 24 6.54 8.55 10.24
N THR A 25 5.97 9.57 9.62
CA THR A 25 4.70 10.13 10.08
C THR A 25 3.56 9.13 9.84
N ARG A 26 2.51 9.24 10.64
CA ARG A 26 1.30 8.44 10.47
C ARG A 26 0.12 9.26 9.98
N GLU A 27 0.38 10.51 9.60
CA GLU A 27 -0.66 11.43 9.14
C GLU A 27 -0.63 11.61 7.64
N ASP A 28 -1.81 11.87 7.07
CA ASP A 28 -1.99 12.18 5.64
C ASP A 28 -1.37 11.12 4.72
N LEU A 29 -1.60 9.86 5.04
CA LEU A 29 -1.02 8.77 4.25
C LEU A 29 -1.68 8.66 2.89
N THR A 30 -0.86 8.44 1.89
CA THR A 30 -1.25 8.15 0.52
C THR A 30 -0.52 6.89 0.07
N ILE A 31 -0.70 6.49 -1.17
CA ILE A 31 0.06 5.40 -1.77
C ILE A 31 0.97 5.98 -2.84
N ASP A 32 2.22 5.57 -2.81
CA ASP A 32 3.21 6.01 -3.79
C ASP A 32 3.78 4.80 -4.54
N HIS A 33 4.07 5.01 -5.82
CA HIS A 33 4.79 4.02 -6.61
C HIS A 33 6.28 4.31 -6.50
N VAL A 34 7.06 3.35 -5.99
CA VAL A 34 8.51 3.51 -5.85
C VAL A 34 9.12 3.85 -7.21
N MET A 35 8.86 3.03 -8.22
CA MET A 35 9.10 3.38 -9.62
C MET A 35 7.82 4.04 -10.14
N PRO A 36 7.88 5.31 -10.59
CA PRO A 36 6.68 6.02 -11.02
C PRO A 36 5.93 5.33 -12.16
N ARG A 37 4.62 5.44 -12.14
CA ARG A 37 3.76 4.83 -13.15
C ARG A 37 4.13 5.27 -14.56
N HIS A 38 4.39 6.53 -14.77
CA HIS A 38 4.72 7.06 -16.10
C HIS A 38 6.07 6.54 -16.63
N ARG A 39 6.87 5.93 -15.77
CA ARG A 39 8.16 5.33 -16.12
C ARG A 39 8.09 3.80 -16.12
N GLY A 40 6.88 3.23 -16.15
CA GLY A 40 6.69 1.80 -16.23
C GLY A 40 6.53 1.10 -14.88
N GLY A 41 6.40 1.84 -13.80
CA GLY A 41 6.22 1.24 -12.47
C GLY A 41 4.90 0.50 -12.36
N PRO A 42 4.90 -0.77 -11.94
CA PRO A 42 3.69 -1.57 -11.88
C PRO A 42 2.86 -1.31 -10.62
N HIS A 43 1.58 -1.70 -10.67
CA HIS A 43 0.76 -1.85 -9.49
C HIS A 43 1.07 -3.22 -8.87
N ALA A 44 2.13 -3.29 -8.09
CA ALA A 44 2.59 -4.53 -7.49
C ALA A 44 3.01 -4.27 -6.05
N TRP A 45 2.89 -5.30 -5.21
CA TRP A 45 3.22 -5.17 -3.78
C TRP A 45 4.63 -4.65 -3.55
N ASP A 46 5.57 -5.02 -4.41
CA ASP A 46 6.97 -4.60 -4.30
C ASP A 46 7.23 -3.20 -4.87
N ASN A 47 6.21 -2.54 -5.41
CA ASN A 47 6.33 -1.19 -5.95
C ASN A 47 5.38 -0.18 -5.31
N LEU A 48 4.55 -0.59 -4.35
CA LEU A 48 3.62 0.29 -3.67
C LEU A 48 4.04 0.47 -2.22
N VAL A 49 4.10 1.71 -1.76
CA VAL A 49 4.49 2.03 -0.38
C VAL A 49 3.55 3.07 0.21
N SER A 50 3.42 3.04 1.53
CA SER A 50 2.76 4.10 2.26
C SER A 50 3.66 5.33 2.26
N ALA A 51 3.12 6.47 1.86
CA ALA A 51 3.84 7.73 1.89
C ALA A 51 2.89 8.84 2.32
N CYS A 52 3.37 9.74 3.16
CA CYS A 52 2.55 10.90 3.50
C CYS A 52 2.46 11.84 2.29
N ARG A 53 1.45 12.68 2.29
CA ARG A 53 1.21 13.61 1.18
C ARG A 53 2.43 14.46 0.89
N GLY A 54 3.12 14.95 1.94
CA GLY A 54 4.30 15.79 1.79
C GLY A 54 5.45 15.05 1.10
N CYS A 55 5.77 13.85 1.55
CA CYS A 55 6.84 13.05 0.95
C CYS A 55 6.50 12.65 -0.48
N ASN A 56 5.25 12.25 -0.72
CA ASN A 56 4.79 11.89 -2.05
C ASN A 56 4.93 13.07 -3.02
N HIS A 57 4.51 14.26 -2.58
CA HIS A 57 4.62 15.47 -3.39
C HIS A 57 6.09 15.84 -3.65
N ARG A 58 6.94 15.73 -2.64
CA ARG A 58 8.38 16.05 -2.79
C ARG A 58 9.08 15.07 -3.73
N LYS A 59 8.72 13.79 -3.68
CA LYS A 59 9.29 12.77 -4.56
C LYS A 59 8.87 13.02 -6.01
N ALA A 60 7.62 13.43 -6.22
CA ALA A 60 7.04 13.69 -7.53
C ALA A 60 7.22 12.48 -8.45
N GLY A 61 7.61 12.69 -9.72
CA GLY A 61 7.78 11.61 -10.69
C GLY A 61 9.17 11.00 -10.70
N ARG A 62 9.84 10.97 -9.55
CA ARG A 62 11.23 10.47 -9.43
C ARG A 62 11.25 9.19 -8.61
N THR A 63 12.33 8.43 -8.71
CA THR A 63 12.58 7.33 -7.78
C THR A 63 13.09 7.90 -6.46
N PRO A 64 13.02 7.11 -5.36
CA PRO A 64 13.55 7.59 -4.08
C PRO A 64 15.01 8.08 -4.15
N PRO A 65 15.94 7.33 -4.77
CA PRO A 65 17.31 7.83 -4.87
C PRO A 65 17.42 9.15 -5.63
N GLU A 66 16.66 9.31 -6.70
CA GLU A 66 16.65 10.57 -7.47
C GLU A 66 16.15 11.75 -6.63
N ALA A 67 15.23 11.48 -5.71
CA ALA A 67 14.68 12.50 -4.83
C ALA A 67 15.48 12.64 -3.52
N HIS A 68 16.58 11.94 -3.37
CA HIS A 68 17.38 11.89 -2.15
C HIS A 68 16.55 11.42 -0.96
N MET A 69 15.70 10.42 -1.19
CA MET A 69 14.81 9.86 -0.18
C MET A 69 15.14 8.40 0.04
N HIS A 70 14.88 7.90 1.24
CA HIS A 70 15.13 6.52 1.60
C HIS A 70 13.84 5.86 2.07
N LEU A 71 13.71 4.56 1.80
CA LEU A 71 12.62 3.76 2.33
C LEU A 71 13.08 3.05 3.60
N LEU A 72 12.24 3.10 4.63
CA LEU A 72 12.54 2.39 5.89
C LEU A 72 12.64 0.88 5.69
N ASN A 73 11.81 0.35 4.82
CA ASN A 73 11.75 -1.09 4.54
C ASN A 73 11.54 -1.31 3.06
N GLU A 74 12.02 -2.44 2.56
CA GLU A 74 11.70 -2.86 1.21
C GLU A 74 10.22 -3.22 1.12
N PRO A 75 9.50 -2.71 0.12
CA PRO A 75 8.09 -3.08 -0.05
C PRO A 75 7.98 -4.54 -0.49
N VAL A 76 7.21 -5.31 0.25
CA VAL A 76 7.04 -6.73 0.00
C VAL A 76 5.55 -7.08 0.02
N ARG A 77 5.23 -8.29 -0.44
CA ARG A 77 3.89 -8.80 -0.33
C ARG A 77 3.51 -8.88 1.15
N PRO A 78 2.31 -8.39 1.54
CA PRO A 78 1.89 -8.46 2.94
C PRO A 78 1.87 -9.90 3.46
N PRO A 79 2.30 -10.16 4.69
CA PRO A 79 2.17 -11.48 5.28
C PRO A 79 0.70 -11.81 5.56
N ALA A 80 0.41 -13.11 5.76
CA ALA A 80 -0.95 -13.57 6.01
C ALA A 80 -1.59 -12.87 7.22
N SER A 81 -0.80 -12.55 8.24
CA SER A 81 -1.29 -11.82 9.42
C SER A 81 -1.82 -10.43 9.07
N SER A 82 -1.24 -9.77 8.09
CA SER A 82 -1.72 -8.47 7.63
C SER A 82 -3.07 -8.60 6.93
N TYR A 83 -3.28 -9.70 6.20
CA TYR A 83 -4.58 -9.98 5.60
C TYR A 83 -5.65 -10.19 6.66
N TYR A 84 -5.30 -10.83 7.77
CA TYR A 84 -6.23 -11.06 8.86
C TYR A 84 -6.72 -9.74 9.48
N ILE A 85 -5.80 -8.82 9.76
CA ILE A 85 -6.13 -7.49 10.29
C ILE A 85 -7.01 -6.74 9.27
N PHE A 86 -6.64 -6.81 8.02
CA PHE A 86 -7.36 -6.16 6.93
C PHE A 86 -8.76 -6.76 6.75
N TYR A 87 -8.88 -8.07 6.89
CA TYR A 87 -10.16 -8.77 6.80
C TYR A 87 -11.14 -8.26 7.84
N HIS A 88 -10.72 -8.17 9.10
CA HIS A 88 -11.58 -7.66 10.17
C HIS A 88 -11.99 -6.22 9.92
N TYR A 89 -11.10 -5.42 9.41
CA TYR A 89 -11.42 -4.05 9.05
C TYR A 89 -12.48 -4.00 7.97
N LEU A 90 -12.35 -4.83 6.95
CA LEU A 90 -13.31 -4.87 5.83
C LEU A 90 -14.67 -5.41 6.25
N GLU A 91 -14.73 -6.32 7.20
CA GLU A 91 -16.01 -6.79 7.72
C GLU A 91 -16.82 -5.64 8.31
N ALA A 92 -16.16 -4.71 8.98
CA ALA A 92 -16.81 -3.53 9.55
C ALA A 92 -17.23 -2.53 8.48
N GLN A 93 -16.61 -2.56 7.31
CA GLN A 93 -16.88 -1.64 6.21
C GLN A 93 -17.81 -2.20 5.14
N SER A 94 -18.27 -3.41 5.26
CA SER A 94 -19.12 -4.15 4.34
C SER A 94 -18.82 -3.96 2.84
N ASP A 95 -19.10 -4.90 2.00
CA ASP A 95 -19.07 -4.80 0.53
C ASP A 95 -17.71 -4.55 -0.16
N TRP A 96 -16.66 -4.23 0.56
CA TRP A 96 -15.36 -3.90 -0.04
C TRP A 96 -14.69 -5.09 -0.70
N ARG A 97 -14.83 -6.26 -0.10
CA ARG A 97 -14.15 -7.49 -0.56
C ARG A 97 -14.54 -7.87 -1.99
N LYS A 98 -15.73 -7.50 -2.44
CA LYS A 98 -16.15 -7.80 -3.81
C LYS A 98 -15.34 -7.04 -4.86
N PHE A 99 -14.62 -6.00 -4.46
CA PHE A 99 -13.78 -5.22 -5.35
C PHE A 99 -12.31 -5.64 -5.33
N ILE A 100 -11.97 -6.66 -4.54
CA ILE A 100 -10.58 -7.13 -4.41
C ILE A 100 -10.41 -8.41 -5.22
N PRO A 101 -9.66 -8.38 -6.33
CA PRO A 101 -9.39 -9.63 -7.08
C PRO A 101 -8.72 -10.66 -6.18
N GLY A 102 -9.25 -11.88 -6.18
CA GLY A 102 -8.69 -12.97 -5.39
C GLY A 102 -9.02 -12.91 -3.91
N TRP A 103 -10.01 -12.13 -3.54
CA TRP A 103 -10.43 -12.00 -2.14
C TRP A 103 -10.73 -13.33 -1.49
N GLU A 104 -11.29 -14.27 -2.22
CA GLU A 104 -11.65 -15.59 -1.70
C GLU A 104 -10.44 -16.32 -1.11
N ARG A 105 -9.26 -16.09 -1.66
CA ARG A 105 -8.03 -16.69 -1.12
C ARG A 105 -7.69 -16.14 0.25
N TYR A 106 -7.99 -14.85 0.47
CA TYR A 106 -7.73 -14.21 1.75
C TYR A 106 -8.75 -14.67 2.79
N GLU A 107 -10.00 -14.86 2.38
CA GLU A 107 -11.03 -15.40 3.27
C GLU A 107 -10.67 -16.80 3.75
N ASP A 108 -10.18 -17.67 2.85
CA ASP A 108 -9.76 -19.02 3.21
C ASP A 108 -8.61 -18.98 4.22
N VAL A 109 -7.63 -18.11 4.03
CA VAL A 109 -6.51 -17.96 4.95
C VAL A 109 -7.01 -17.45 6.30
N ALA A 110 -7.90 -16.47 6.31
CA ALA A 110 -8.43 -15.87 7.54
C ALA A 110 -9.34 -16.85 8.29
N ALA A 111 -10.02 -17.74 7.60
CA ALA A 111 -10.92 -18.74 8.19
C ALA A 111 -10.18 -19.93 8.79
N SER A 112 -8.95 -20.18 8.36
CA SER A 112 -8.16 -21.29 8.85
C SER A 112 -7.28 -20.91 10.02
#